data_9ae1263d840136a5b34a3f44d4e637c0
#
_entry.id   9ae1263d840136a5b34a3f44d4e637c0
#
_cell.length_a   1.000
_cell.length_b   1.000
_cell.length_c   1.000
_cell.angle_alpha   90.00
_cell.angle_beta   90.00
_cell.angle_gamma   90.00
#
_symmetry.space_group_name_H-M   'P 1'
#
loop_
_entity.id
_entity.type
_entity.pdbx_description
1 polymer ?
#
loop_
_entity_poly.entity_id
_entity_poly.type
_entity_poly.pdbx_seq_one_letter_code
_entity_poly.pdbx_strand_id
1 'polypeptide(L)'
;MKHLTFLTLAVVVAGIACAPPAAQESPELAAKSVAWEEAMNSADVEAVVALYSEDARLMPPSAETSQGHDAVRAAFGEMIDAGLSIDLETTEALAAGDLGTRIGTYVLTSADGAEVDRGKYVETWEKVGGEWVITNDIWNSDVAVGAGTTSLLGTHMVEDGDTWLAAWSGENSRRVDFAQNGAPNVRVFQSPDDPNLTGVLIDVADMDKFQAWLNGEAGTAAKAEDGVKDETIRILAEVK
;
A
#
# COMPACT_ATOMS: atom_id res chain seq x y z
N MET A 1 39.23 -80.38 13.02
CA MET A 1 39.14 -78.98 12.55
C MET A 1 37.66 -78.62 12.45
N LYS A 2 37.17 -77.76 13.38
CA LYS A 2 35.74 -77.34 13.39
C LYS A 2 35.63 -75.98 12.72
N HIS A 3 34.94 -75.92 11.61
CA HIS A 3 34.69 -74.67 10.90
C HIS A 3 33.50 -73.96 11.60
N LEU A 4 33.78 -72.78 12.12
CA LEU A 4 32.78 -71.91 12.75
C LEU A 4 32.33 -70.93 11.65
N THR A 5 31.08 -71.06 11.18
CA THR A 5 30.50 -70.18 10.17
C THR A 5 29.84 -69.00 10.90
N PHE A 6 30.36 -67.81 10.73
CA PHE A 6 29.79 -66.55 11.19
C PHE A 6 28.63 -66.12 10.27
N LEU A 7 27.44 -66.08 10.77
CA LEU A 7 26.28 -65.54 10.08
C LEU A 7 26.21 -64.01 10.37
N THR A 8 26.53 -63.20 9.38
CA THR A 8 26.44 -61.75 9.48
C THR A 8 25.01 -61.33 9.22
N LEU A 9 24.30 -60.84 10.23
CA LEU A 9 22.95 -60.27 10.12
C LEU A 9 23.07 -58.81 9.66
N ALA A 10 22.74 -58.52 8.40
CA ALA A 10 22.64 -57.18 7.90
C ALA A 10 21.30 -56.58 8.26
N VAL A 11 21.30 -55.59 9.20
CA VAL A 11 20.12 -54.81 9.53
C VAL A 11 19.98 -53.71 8.48
N VAL A 12 19.01 -53.85 7.58
CA VAL A 12 18.61 -52.80 6.66
C VAL A 12 17.68 -51.85 7.42
N VAL A 13 18.19 -50.70 7.84
CA VAL A 13 17.36 -49.60 8.35
C VAL A 13 16.76 -48.90 7.14
N ALA A 14 15.53 -49.20 6.80
CA ALA A 14 14.76 -48.42 5.85
C ALA A 14 14.38 -47.08 6.51
N GLY A 15 15.17 -46.02 6.22
CA GLY A 15 14.80 -44.65 6.57
C GLY A 15 13.57 -44.25 5.77
N ILE A 16 12.41 -44.16 6.42
CA ILE A 16 11.25 -43.49 5.81
C ILE A 16 11.60 -42.02 5.75
N ALA A 17 12.06 -41.56 4.59
CA ALA A 17 12.15 -40.14 4.28
C ALA A 17 10.71 -39.63 4.18
N CYS A 18 10.22 -38.96 5.23
CA CYS A 18 8.96 -38.22 5.17
C CYS A 18 9.18 -37.04 4.20
N ALA A 19 8.80 -37.20 2.95
CA ALA A 19 8.76 -36.07 2.03
C ALA A 19 7.74 -35.05 2.54
N PRO A 20 8.03 -33.76 2.50
CA PRO A 20 7.03 -32.75 2.84
C PRO A 20 5.80 -32.93 1.92
N PRO A 21 4.59 -32.62 2.43
CA PRO A 21 3.39 -32.69 1.61
C PRO A 21 3.54 -31.77 0.39
N ALA A 22 3.14 -32.26 -0.78
CA ALA A 22 3.09 -31.42 -1.98
C ALA A 22 1.97 -30.39 -1.83
N ALA A 23 2.20 -29.17 -2.29
CA ALA A 23 1.17 -28.16 -2.34
C ALA A 23 0.01 -28.62 -3.26
N GLN A 24 -1.22 -28.39 -2.82
CA GLN A 24 -2.45 -28.74 -3.52
C GLN A 24 -3.42 -27.56 -3.47
N GLU A 25 -4.34 -27.48 -4.44
CA GLU A 25 -5.44 -26.53 -4.38
C GLU A 25 -6.23 -26.69 -3.08
N SER A 26 -6.53 -25.56 -2.42
CA SER A 26 -7.26 -25.52 -1.15
C SER A 26 -8.53 -24.69 -1.27
N PRO A 27 -9.69 -25.35 -1.50
CA PRO A 27 -10.97 -24.65 -1.49
C PRO A 27 -11.29 -24.00 -0.14
N GLU A 28 -10.80 -24.57 0.96
CA GLU A 28 -10.95 -23.99 2.30
C GLU A 28 -10.25 -22.63 2.40
N LEU A 29 -9.02 -22.55 1.89
CA LEU A 29 -8.26 -21.32 1.86
C LEU A 29 -8.86 -20.31 0.87
N ALA A 30 -9.30 -20.77 -0.29
CA ALA A 30 -9.98 -19.89 -1.26
C ALA A 30 -11.26 -19.26 -0.67
N ALA A 31 -12.02 -19.98 0.16
CA ALA A 31 -13.22 -19.45 0.82
C ALA A 31 -12.93 -18.33 1.83
N LYS A 32 -11.69 -18.21 2.35
CA LYS A 32 -11.30 -17.13 3.25
C LYS A 32 -11.29 -15.75 2.56
N SER A 33 -11.17 -15.71 1.21
CA SER A 33 -11.33 -14.50 0.41
C SER A 33 -12.70 -13.86 0.61
N VAL A 34 -13.74 -14.66 0.54
CA VAL A 34 -15.12 -14.19 0.71
C VAL A 34 -15.33 -13.63 2.11
N ALA A 35 -14.82 -14.31 3.15
CA ALA A 35 -14.95 -13.84 4.54
C ALA A 35 -14.21 -12.50 4.76
N TRP A 36 -13.05 -12.34 4.16
CA TRP A 36 -12.28 -11.11 4.25
C TRP A 36 -12.98 -9.95 3.53
N GLU A 37 -13.45 -10.19 2.31
CA GLU A 37 -14.20 -9.21 1.51
C GLU A 37 -15.50 -8.79 2.19
N GLU A 38 -16.27 -9.75 2.72
CA GLU A 38 -17.49 -9.48 3.46
C GLU A 38 -17.23 -8.62 4.71
N ALA A 39 -16.16 -8.90 5.46
CA ALA A 39 -15.78 -8.13 6.64
C ALA A 39 -15.43 -6.67 6.28
N MET A 40 -14.63 -6.45 5.24
CA MET A 40 -14.30 -5.12 4.75
C MET A 40 -15.54 -4.36 4.26
N ASN A 41 -16.34 -4.99 3.41
CA ASN A 41 -17.51 -4.35 2.79
C ASN A 41 -18.68 -4.13 3.76
N SER A 42 -18.70 -4.85 4.91
CA SER A 42 -19.64 -4.60 6.02
C SER A 42 -19.10 -3.62 7.06
N ALA A 43 -17.92 -3.06 6.87
CA ALA A 43 -17.22 -2.17 7.80
C ALA A 43 -16.93 -2.83 9.17
N ASP A 44 -16.71 -4.15 9.21
CA ASP A 44 -16.35 -4.91 10.41
C ASP A 44 -14.84 -5.12 10.48
N VAL A 45 -14.10 -4.11 10.93
CA VAL A 45 -12.64 -4.15 11.04
C VAL A 45 -12.17 -5.26 12.00
N GLU A 46 -12.93 -5.59 13.05
CA GLU A 46 -12.54 -6.66 13.97
C GLU A 46 -12.68 -8.05 13.34
N ALA A 47 -13.66 -8.23 12.45
CA ALA A 47 -13.74 -9.46 11.63
C ALA A 47 -12.57 -9.57 10.65
N VAL A 48 -12.10 -8.45 10.08
CA VAL A 48 -10.86 -8.44 9.27
C VAL A 48 -9.67 -8.84 10.15
N VAL A 49 -9.47 -8.19 11.30
CA VAL A 49 -8.36 -8.48 12.23
C VAL A 49 -8.34 -9.94 12.66
N ALA A 50 -9.50 -10.55 12.87
CA ALA A 50 -9.60 -11.96 13.28
C ALA A 50 -9.08 -12.97 12.22
N LEU A 51 -8.90 -12.55 10.97
CA LEU A 51 -8.31 -13.37 9.90
C LEU A 51 -6.78 -13.33 9.89
N TYR A 52 -6.14 -12.48 10.71
CA TYR A 52 -4.70 -12.32 10.78
C TYR A 52 -4.11 -12.96 12.05
N SER A 53 -2.88 -13.44 11.97
CA SER A 53 -2.13 -13.86 13.15
C SER A 53 -1.76 -12.65 14.03
N GLU A 54 -1.51 -12.90 15.33
CA GLU A 54 -1.15 -11.82 16.28
C GLU A 54 0.09 -11.02 15.86
N ASP A 55 0.98 -11.63 15.09
CA ASP A 55 2.23 -11.07 14.59
C ASP A 55 2.26 -10.92 13.06
N ALA A 56 1.11 -10.92 12.42
CA ALA A 56 0.99 -10.76 10.97
C ALA A 56 1.73 -9.52 10.45
N ARG A 57 2.36 -9.66 9.30
CA ARG A 57 3.05 -8.55 8.62
C ARG A 57 2.24 -8.04 7.44
N LEU A 58 2.03 -6.71 7.42
CA LEU A 58 1.42 -6.01 6.30
C LEU A 58 2.52 -5.28 5.52
N MET A 59 2.50 -5.43 4.22
CA MET A 59 3.47 -4.85 3.29
C MET A 59 2.72 -4.06 2.20
N PRO A 60 2.18 -2.89 2.54
CA PRO A 60 1.42 -2.06 1.60
C PRO A 60 2.32 -1.40 0.56
N PRO A 61 1.76 -1.00 -0.61
CA PRO A 61 2.51 -0.27 -1.62
C PRO A 61 3.02 1.07 -1.08
N SER A 62 4.26 1.40 -1.42
CA SER A 62 4.91 2.69 -1.10
C SER A 62 4.98 3.05 0.40
N ALA A 63 4.83 2.08 1.29
CA ALA A 63 4.94 2.27 2.74
C ALA A 63 5.85 1.20 3.38
N GLU A 64 6.27 1.45 4.61
CA GLU A 64 7.05 0.50 5.38
C GLU A 64 6.19 -0.68 5.86
N THR A 65 6.84 -1.83 6.07
CA THR A 65 6.18 -2.99 6.68
C THR A 65 5.72 -2.66 8.09
N SER A 66 4.46 -2.94 8.38
CA SER A 66 3.88 -2.87 9.72
C SER A 66 3.50 -4.26 10.22
N GLN A 67 3.27 -4.41 11.55
CA GLN A 67 3.10 -5.72 12.16
C GLN A 67 2.06 -5.72 13.27
N GLY A 68 1.31 -6.83 13.36
CA GLY A 68 0.37 -7.13 14.43
C GLY A 68 -1.03 -6.60 14.23
N HIS A 69 -1.95 -7.01 15.09
CA HIS A 69 -3.37 -6.68 15.00
C HIS A 69 -3.67 -5.18 15.02
N ASP A 70 -2.86 -4.37 15.75
CA ASP A 70 -3.05 -2.92 15.77
C ASP A 70 -2.73 -2.29 14.40
N ALA A 71 -1.70 -2.82 13.70
CA ALA A 71 -1.38 -2.37 12.35
C ALA A 71 -2.45 -2.78 11.33
N VAL A 72 -2.98 -4.01 11.45
CA VAL A 72 -4.11 -4.50 10.63
C VAL A 72 -5.32 -3.60 10.82
N ARG A 73 -5.69 -3.33 12.08
CA ARG A 73 -6.83 -2.47 12.43
C ARG A 73 -6.67 -1.05 11.92
N ALA A 74 -5.48 -0.48 12.03
CA ALA A 74 -5.22 0.86 11.51
C ALA A 74 -5.34 0.91 9.98
N ALA A 75 -4.67 0.02 9.26
CA ALA A 75 -4.63 0.03 7.80
C ALA A 75 -6.01 -0.16 7.17
N PHE A 76 -6.75 -1.19 7.60
CA PHE A 76 -8.08 -1.47 7.04
C PHE A 76 -9.18 -0.60 7.64
N GLY A 77 -9.01 -0.13 8.89
CA GLY A 77 -9.90 0.86 9.49
C GLY A 77 -9.90 2.19 8.72
N GLU A 78 -8.73 2.67 8.30
CA GLU A 78 -8.61 3.86 7.44
C GLU A 78 -9.33 3.70 6.10
N MET A 79 -9.26 2.52 5.48
CA MET A 79 -9.98 2.23 4.23
C MET A 79 -11.51 2.22 4.45
N ILE A 80 -11.96 1.59 5.53
CA ILE A 80 -13.37 1.56 5.93
C ILE A 80 -13.90 2.98 6.24
N ASP A 81 -13.15 3.77 7.00
CA ASP A 81 -13.51 5.14 7.35
C ASP A 81 -13.56 6.06 6.13
N ALA A 82 -12.73 5.78 5.12
CA ALA A 82 -12.79 6.45 3.82
C ALA A 82 -13.98 6.01 2.94
N GLY A 83 -14.78 5.05 3.40
CA GLY A 83 -15.94 4.53 2.66
C GLY A 83 -15.57 3.70 1.44
N LEU A 84 -14.40 3.05 1.46
CA LEU A 84 -13.97 2.18 0.38
C LEU A 84 -14.62 0.81 0.48
N SER A 85 -14.99 0.25 -0.67
CA SER A 85 -15.35 -1.14 -0.84
C SER A 85 -14.32 -1.87 -1.69
N ILE A 86 -14.22 -3.18 -1.53
CA ILE A 86 -13.25 -4.01 -2.24
C ILE A 86 -13.95 -5.19 -2.93
N ASP A 87 -13.44 -5.56 -4.08
CA ASP A 87 -13.75 -6.79 -4.80
C ASP A 87 -12.44 -7.59 -4.94
N LEU A 88 -12.46 -8.86 -4.53
CA LEU A 88 -11.29 -9.75 -4.55
C LEU A 88 -11.52 -10.91 -5.52
N GLU A 89 -10.60 -11.08 -6.47
CA GLU A 89 -10.54 -12.28 -7.29
C GLU A 89 -9.33 -13.14 -6.89
N THR A 90 -9.57 -14.30 -6.25
CA THR A 90 -8.51 -15.26 -5.97
C THR A 90 -8.19 -16.08 -7.21
N THR A 91 -6.98 -15.95 -7.71
CA THR A 91 -6.50 -16.69 -8.89
C THR A 91 -5.83 -18.01 -8.53
N GLU A 92 -5.26 -18.09 -7.32
CA GLU A 92 -4.61 -19.30 -6.81
C GLU A 92 -4.74 -19.38 -5.29
N ALA A 93 -5.06 -20.56 -4.77
CA ALA A 93 -5.05 -20.87 -3.34
C ALA A 93 -4.46 -22.27 -3.15
N LEU A 94 -3.24 -22.36 -2.63
CA LEU A 94 -2.51 -23.61 -2.42
C LEU A 94 -2.22 -23.85 -0.94
N ALA A 95 -2.28 -25.10 -0.51
CA ALA A 95 -1.88 -25.51 0.82
C ALA A 95 -1.00 -26.75 0.80
N ALA A 96 -0.07 -26.83 1.74
CA ALA A 96 0.80 -27.95 2.01
C ALA A 96 0.87 -28.20 3.53
N GLY A 97 0.01 -29.06 4.05
CA GLY A 97 -0.19 -29.24 5.50
C GLY A 97 -0.84 -28.00 6.11
N ASP A 98 -0.17 -27.40 7.11
CA ASP A 98 -0.65 -26.23 7.84
C ASP A 98 -0.15 -24.89 7.26
N LEU A 99 0.55 -24.92 6.12
CA LEU A 99 1.00 -23.72 5.42
C LEU A 99 0.25 -23.57 4.10
N GLY A 100 -0.07 -22.32 3.74
CA GLY A 100 -0.76 -22.01 2.50
C GLY A 100 -0.33 -20.68 1.91
N THR A 101 -0.67 -20.50 0.63
CA THR A 101 -0.54 -19.24 -0.09
C THR A 101 -1.84 -18.94 -0.83
N ARG A 102 -2.17 -17.65 -0.93
CA ARG A 102 -3.26 -17.15 -1.76
C ARG A 102 -2.74 -16.01 -2.60
N ILE A 103 -3.08 -16.04 -3.89
CA ILE A 103 -2.70 -15.02 -4.87
C ILE A 103 -3.96 -14.56 -5.58
N GLY A 104 -4.07 -13.27 -5.83
CA GLY A 104 -5.21 -12.72 -6.53
C GLY A 104 -5.05 -11.27 -6.92
N THR A 105 -6.16 -10.72 -7.38
CA THR A 105 -6.30 -9.31 -7.73
C THR A 105 -7.36 -8.65 -6.85
N TYR A 106 -7.30 -7.34 -6.76
CA TYR A 106 -8.30 -6.53 -6.07
C TYR A 106 -8.70 -5.32 -6.89
N VAL A 107 -9.92 -4.84 -6.64
CA VAL A 107 -10.41 -3.53 -7.08
C VAL A 107 -10.97 -2.80 -5.86
N LEU A 108 -10.50 -1.58 -5.61
CA LEU A 108 -11.03 -0.68 -4.60
C LEU A 108 -11.95 0.35 -5.26
N THR A 109 -13.12 0.54 -4.66
CA THR A 109 -14.16 1.45 -5.16
C THR A 109 -14.55 2.42 -4.05
N SER A 110 -14.68 3.70 -4.37
CA SER A 110 -15.18 4.73 -3.46
C SER A 110 -16.70 4.67 -3.30
N ALA A 111 -17.23 5.36 -2.29
CA ALA A 111 -18.65 5.37 -1.98
C ALA A 111 -19.58 5.88 -3.11
N ASP A 112 -19.04 6.67 -4.05
CA ASP A 112 -19.74 7.14 -5.26
C ASP A 112 -19.63 6.16 -6.44
N GLY A 113 -18.98 5.02 -6.25
CA GLY A 113 -18.84 3.96 -7.25
C GLY A 113 -17.67 4.14 -8.22
N ALA A 114 -16.77 5.09 -7.97
CA ALA A 114 -15.57 5.24 -8.78
C ALA A 114 -14.47 4.26 -8.36
N GLU A 115 -13.81 3.60 -9.33
CA GLU A 115 -12.60 2.83 -9.07
C GLU A 115 -11.48 3.77 -8.63
N VAL A 116 -10.92 3.55 -7.45
CA VAL A 116 -9.85 4.37 -6.86
C VAL A 116 -8.50 3.68 -6.89
N ASP A 117 -8.50 2.34 -6.88
CA ASP A 117 -7.28 1.54 -7.02
C ASP A 117 -7.63 0.14 -7.51
N ARG A 118 -6.66 -0.52 -8.11
CA ARG A 118 -6.66 -1.94 -8.42
C ARG A 118 -5.25 -2.48 -8.40
N GLY A 119 -5.13 -3.78 -8.15
CA GLY A 119 -3.81 -4.38 -8.10
C GLY A 119 -3.88 -5.87 -7.84
N LYS A 120 -2.82 -6.37 -7.27
CA LYS A 120 -2.65 -7.79 -6.97
C LYS A 120 -2.07 -7.96 -5.58
N TYR A 121 -2.36 -9.12 -5.00
CA TYR A 121 -1.90 -9.46 -3.66
C TYR A 121 -1.31 -10.89 -3.63
N VAL A 122 -0.45 -11.09 -2.65
CA VAL A 122 0.04 -12.41 -2.23
C VAL A 122 -0.03 -12.46 -0.72
N GLU A 123 -0.66 -13.51 -0.21
CA GLU A 123 -0.73 -13.78 1.21
C GLU A 123 -0.08 -15.12 1.53
N THR A 124 0.54 -15.21 2.70
CA THR A 124 0.89 -16.48 3.30
C THR A 124 -0.01 -16.76 4.49
N TRP A 125 -0.43 -17.99 4.61
CA TRP A 125 -1.38 -18.47 5.60
C TRP A 125 -0.78 -19.59 6.43
N GLU A 126 -1.16 -19.64 7.69
CA GLU A 126 -0.83 -20.74 8.59
C GLU A 126 -2.09 -21.23 9.31
N LYS A 127 -2.16 -22.53 9.56
CA LYS A 127 -3.26 -23.14 10.30
C LYS A 127 -2.92 -23.19 11.79
N VAL A 128 -3.53 -22.32 12.57
CA VAL A 128 -3.34 -22.20 14.01
C VAL A 128 -4.59 -22.67 14.74
N GLY A 129 -4.47 -23.71 15.58
CA GLY A 129 -5.61 -24.26 16.28
C GLY A 129 -6.70 -24.87 15.36
N GLY A 130 -6.37 -25.17 14.11
CA GLY A 130 -7.30 -25.67 13.11
C GLY A 130 -7.90 -24.59 12.20
N GLU A 131 -7.68 -23.31 12.48
CA GLU A 131 -8.15 -22.17 11.69
C GLU A 131 -7.02 -21.55 10.87
N TRP A 132 -7.33 -21.18 9.63
CA TRP A 132 -6.41 -20.46 8.76
C TRP A 132 -6.33 -18.98 9.14
N VAL A 133 -5.11 -18.47 9.35
CA VAL A 133 -4.81 -17.05 9.60
C VAL A 133 -3.73 -16.56 8.65
N ILE A 134 -3.81 -15.29 8.27
CA ILE A 134 -2.82 -14.60 7.44
C ILE A 134 -1.60 -14.28 8.30
N THR A 135 -0.41 -14.68 7.86
CA THR A 135 0.86 -14.34 8.51
C THR A 135 1.64 -13.26 7.78
N ASN A 136 1.46 -13.17 6.46
CA ASN A 136 2.00 -12.07 5.67
C ASN A 136 0.99 -11.69 4.60
N ASP A 137 0.84 -10.40 4.41
CA ASP A 137 -0.01 -9.81 3.39
C ASP A 137 0.76 -8.73 2.65
N ILE A 138 1.00 -8.95 1.36
CA ILE A 138 1.65 -7.99 0.48
C ILE A 138 0.76 -7.71 -0.71
N TRP A 139 0.59 -6.45 -1.01
CA TRP A 139 -0.11 -6.03 -2.22
C TRP A 139 0.61 -4.89 -2.93
N ASN A 140 0.31 -4.70 -4.19
CA ASN A 140 0.77 -3.57 -4.96
C ASN A 140 -0.33 -3.04 -5.86
N SER A 141 -0.36 -1.74 -6.03
CA SER A 141 -1.23 -1.08 -7.00
C SER A 141 -0.73 -1.28 -8.43
N ASP A 142 -1.66 -1.52 -9.36
CA ASP A 142 -1.43 -1.50 -10.81
C ASP A 142 -1.80 -0.12 -11.41
N VAL A 143 -2.31 0.78 -10.57
CA VAL A 143 -2.54 2.17 -10.94
C VAL A 143 -1.21 2.92 -10.80
N ALA A 144 -0.70 3.45 -11.89
CA ALA A 144 0.53 4.21 -11.85
C ALA A 144 0.35 5.43 -10.91
N VAL A 145 1.36 5.74 -10.10
CA VAL A 145 1.36 6.98 -9.32
C VAL A 145 1.15 8.15 -10.29
N GLY A 146 0.08 8.91 -10.07
CA GLY A 146 -0.33 9.98 -10.98
C GLY A 146 -1.23 9.54 -12.16
N ALA A 147 -1.69 8.28 -12.22
CA ALA A 147 -2.71 7.89 -13.20
C ALA A 147 -4.00 8.69 -12.96
N GLY A 148 -4.52 9.29 -14.04
CA GLY A 148 -5.67 10.20 -13.94
C GLY A 148 -5.32 11.62 -13.46
N THR A 149 -4.05 11.90 -13.13
CA THR A 149 -3.58 13.24 -12.78
C THR A 149 -2.82 13.88 -13.94
N THR A 150 -2.71 15.20 -13.90
CA THR A 150 -1.78 15.96 -14.74
C THR A 150 -0.61 16.39 -13.86
N SER A 151 0.61 15.97 -14.21
CA SER A 151 1.80 16.39 -13.48
C SER A 151 2.24 17.79 -13.92
N LEU A 152 2.38 18.68 -12.96
CA LEU A 152 2.88 20.05 -13.17
C LEU A 152 4.20 20.23 -12.43
N LEU A 153 5.22 20.71 -13.14
CA LEU A 153 6.46 21.19 -12.53
C LEU A 153 6.44 22.71 -12.48
N GLY A 154 6.35 23.26 -11.28
CA GLY A 154 6.48 24.69 -11.03
C GLY A 154 7.87 25.02 -10.46
N THR A 155 8.55 26.01 -10.99
CA THR A 155 9.76 26.60 -10.38
C THR A 155 9.57 28.08 -10.15
N HIS A 156 10.17 28.59 -9.08
CA HIS A 156 10.07 30.00 -8.70
C HIS A 156 11.22 30.42 -7.76
N MET A 157 11.43 31.72 -7.66
CA MET A 157 12.28 32.29 -6.62
C MET A 157 11.44 32.68 -5.42
N VAL A 158 12.02 32.52 -4.23
CA VAL A 158 11.43 32.95 -2.96
C VAL A 158 12.32 34.00 -2.28
N GLU A 159 11.80 34.67 -1.25
CA GLU A 159 12.57 35.61 -0.46
C GLU A 159 13.57 34.90 0.44
N ASP A 160 13.15 33.81 1.07
CA ASP A 160 13.94 32.98 1.99
C ASP A 160 13.59 31.52 1.80
N GLY A 161 14.53 30.71 1.30
CA GLY A 161 14.31 29.31 0.96
C GLY A 161 14.08 28.39 2.15
N ASP A 162 14.66 28.71 3.32
CA ASP A 162 14.48 27.90 4.53
C ASP A 162 13.07 28.13 5.12
N THR A 163 12.60 29.37 5.13
CA THR A 163 11.22 29.70 5.50
C THR A 163 10.22 29.04 4.58
N TRP A 164 10.46 29.09 3.27
CA TRP A 164 9.62 28.43 2.28
C TRP A 164 9.57 26.90 2.51
N LEU A 165 10.73 26.26 2.72
CA LEU A 165 10.79 24.81 2.95
C LEU A 165 10.07 24.40 4.24
N ALA A 166 10.14 25.23 5.29
CA ALA A 166 9.43 24.99 6.55
C ALA A 166 7.90 24.95 6.37
N ALA A 167 7.34 25.77 5.47
CA ALA A 167 5.91 25.79 5.18
C ALA A 167 5.38 24.46 4.59
N TRP A 168 6.25 23.60 4.08
CA TRP A 168 5.88 22.29 3.53
C TRP A 168 5.95 21.13 4.55
N SER A 169 6.18 21.42 5.82
CA SER A 169 6.34 20.44 6.90
C SER A 169 5.27 20.59 7.97
N GLY A 170 4.90 19.48 8.62
CA GLY A 170 3.94 19.47 9.73
C GLY A 170 2.48 19.30 9.31
N GLU A 171 1.59 19.25 10.32
CA GLU A 171 0.16 18.94 10.14
C GLU A 171 -0.63 20.00 9.35
N ASN A 172 -0.20 21.27 9.41
CA ASN A 172 -0.84 22.39 8.67
C ASN A 172 0.06 22.87 7.52
N SER A 173 0.76 21.95 6.87
CA SER A 173 1.68 22.28 5.80
C SER A 173 0.96 22.61 4.49
N ARG A 174 1.66 23.25 3.56
CA ARG A 174 1.17 23.48 2.18
C ARG A 174 0.79 22.19 1.46
N ARG A 175 1.32 21.03 1.88
CA ARG A 175 0.89 19.71 1.35
C ARG A 175 -0.58 19.46 1.62
N VAL A 176 -1.07 19.84 2.80
CA VAL A 176 -2.49 19.71 3.18
C VAL A 176 -3.35 20.64 2.33
N ASP A 177 -2.93 21.90 2.15
CA ASP A 177 -3.65 22.87 1.31
C ASP A 177 -3.79 22.34 -0.12
N PHE A 178 -2.71 21.84 -0.69
CA PHE A 178 -2.69 21.28 -2.05
C PHE A 178 -3.59 20.04 -2.17
N ALA A 179 -3.49 19.11 -1.22
CA ALA A 179 -4.31 17.89 -1.21
C ALA A 179 -5.81 18.21 -1.13
N GLN A 180 -6.20 19.11 -0.23
CA GLN A 180 -7.59 19.55 -0.08
C GLN A 180 -8.12 20.27 -1.33
N ASN A 181 -7.25 20.79 -2.19
CA ASN A 181 -7.61 21.55 -3.39
C ASN A 181 -7.28 20.81 -4.69
N GLY A 182 -7.33 19.48 -4.70
CA GLY A 182 -7.27 18.68 -5.92
C GLY A 182 -5.87 18.28 -6.37
N ALA A 183 -4.85 18.49 -5.53
CA ALA A 183 -3.47 18.11 -5.81
C ALA A 183 -2.90 17.26 -4.66
N PRO A 184 -3.25 15.97 -4.59
CA PRO A 184 -2.93 15.12 -3.43
C PRO A 184 -1.44 14.81 -3.25
N ASN A 185 -0.67 14.86 -4.32
CA ASN A 185 0.75 14.52 -4.28
C ASN A 185 1.62 15.72 -4.67
N VAL A 186 2.50 16.15 -3.77
CA VAL A 186 3.44 17.23 -4.00
C VAL A 186 4.84 16.82 -3.56
N ARG A 187 5.81 16.99 -4.46
CA ARG A 187 7.24 16.88 -4.15
C ARG A 187 7.86 18.27 -4.25
N VAL A 188 8.67 18.64 -3.26
CA VAL A 188 9.31 19.95 -3.19
C VAL A 188 10.80 19.81 -3.44
N PHE A 189 11.38 20.83 -4.06
CA PHE A 189 12.78 20.91 -4.47
C PHE A 189 13.36 22.26 -4.10
N GLN A 190 14.62 22.27 -3.72
CA GLN A 190 15.41 23.46 -3.46
C GLN A 190 16.75 23.30 -4.17
N SER A 191 17.22 24.34 -4.84
CA SER A 191 18.51 24.29 -5.52
C SER A 191 19.65 24.19 -4.49
N PRO A 192 20.63 23.30 -4.67
CA PRO A 192 21.79 23.24 -3.78
C PRO A 192 22.74 24.44 -3.93
N ASP A 193 22.69 25.14 -5.07
CA ASP A 193 23.57 26.28 -5.37
C ASP A 193 22.92 27.63 -5.00
N ASP A 194 21.59 27.70 -5.01
CA ASP A 194 20.81 28.87 -4.63
C ASP A 194 19.57 28.46 -3.84
N PRO A 195 19.59 28.50 -2.49
CA PRO A 195 18.48 28.09 -1.66
C PRO A 195 17.15 28.81 -1.96
N ASN A 196 17.20 29.98 -2.57
CA ASN A 196 16.03 30.77 -2.93
C ASN A 196 15.42 30.38 -4.29
N LEU A 197 16.10 29.52 -5.07
CA LEU A 197 15.50 28.88 -6.24
C LEU A 197 14.85 27.58 -5.81
N THR A 198 13.54 27.53 -5.87
CA THR A 198 12.71 26.43 -5.40
C THR A 198 11.80 25.88 -6.50
N GLY A 199 11.21 24.73 -6.24
CA GLY A 199 10.30 24.10 -7.17
C GLY A 199 9.36 23.09 -6.51
N VAL A 200 8.24 22.86 -7.17
CA VAL A 200 7.23 21.87 -6.79
C VAL A 200 6.88 21.00 -7.99
N LEU A 201 6.84 19.71 -7.79
CA LEU A 201 6.25 18.78 -8.75
C LEU A 201 4.93 18.28 -8.15
N ILE A 202 3.84 18.52 -8.86
CA ILE A 202 2.48 18.42 -8.36
C ILE A 202 1.72 17.43 -9.25
N ASP A 203 1.08 16.43 -8.67
CA ASP A 203 0.12 15.59 -9.38
C ASP A 203 -1.30 16.10 -9.08
N VAL A 204 -1.92 16.70 -10.10
CA VAL A 204 -3.24 17.34 -10.00
C VAL A 204 -4.32 16.36 -10.46
N ALA A 205 -5.17 15.95 -9.53
CA ALA A 205 -6.30 15.06 -9.78
C ALA A 205 -7.56 15.85 -10.21
N ASP A 206 -7.74 17.07 -9.70
CA ASP A 206 -8.83 17.97 -10.07
C ASP A 206 -8.25 19.34 -10.49
N MET A 207 -8.07 19.52 -11.78
CA MET A 207 -7.44 20.71 -12.33
C MET A 207 -8.27 21.97 -12.11
N ASP A 208 -9.60 21.87 -12.23
CA ASP A 208 -10.49 23.02 -12.08
C ASP A 208 -10.47 23.52 -10.61
N LYS A 209 -10.56 22.61 -9.66
CA LYS A 209 -10.49 22.91 -8.24
C LYS A 209 -9.13 23.49 -7.86
N PHE A 210 -8.05 22.86 -8.36
CA PHE A 210 -6.69 23.32 -8.09
C PHE A 210 -6.43 24.72 -8.64
N GLN A 211 -6.82 25.00 -9.88
CA GLN A 211 -6.67 26.32 -10.50
C GLN A 211 -7.53 27.37 -9.80
N ALA A 212 -8.76 27.06 -9.42
CA ALA A 212 -9.63 27.95 -8.69
C ALA A 212 -9.02 28.37 -7.33
N TRP A 213 -8.45 27.42 -6.60
CA TRP A 213 -7.74 27.70 -5.35
C TRP A 213 -6.46 28.50 -5.58
N LEU A 214 -5.59 28.06 -6.48
CA LEU A 214 -4.26 28.67 -6.72
C LEU A 214 -4.36 30.13 -7.16
N ASN A 215 -5.39 30.47 -7.95
CA ASN A 215 -5.65 31.83 -8.45
C ASN A 215 -6.63 32.61 -7.56
N GLY A 216 -7.19 31.98 -6.53
CA GLY A 216 -8.07 32.61 -5.55
C GLY A 216 -7.32 33.36 -4.46
N GLU A 217 -8.07 33.94 -3.53
CA GLU A 217 -7.56 34.71 -2.40
C GLU A 217 -6.63 33.86 -1.52
N ALA A 218 -7.01 32.60 -1.23
CA ALA A 218 -6.26 31.69 -0.37
C ALA A 218 -4.90 31.30 -0.99
N GLY A 219 -4.86 30.94 -2.28
CA GLY A 219 -3.61 30.61 -2.97
C GLY A 219 -2.70 31.83 -3.14
N THR A 220 -3.26 32.99 -3.34
CA THR A 220 -2.51 34.27 -3.39
C THR A 220 -1.90 34.58 -2.02
N ALA A 221 -2.66 34.42 -0.94
CA ALA A 221 -2.16 34.61 0.41
C ALA A 221 -1.05 33.62 0.77
N ALA A 222 -1.22 32.34 0.43
CA ALA A 222 -0.23 31.30 0.64
C ALA A 222 1.11 31.62 -0.06
N LYS A 223 1.07 32.05 -1.32
CA LYS A 223 2.28 32.48 -2.06
C LYS A 223 2.96 33.67 -1.40
N ALA A 224 2.20 34.66 -0.94
CA ALA A 224 2.74 35.85 -0.27
C ALA A 224 3.38 35.48 1.09
N GLU A 225 2.74 34.62 1.88
CA GLU A 225 3.29 34.11 3.16
C GLU A 225 4.60 33.36 2.96
N ASP A 226 4.69 32.58 1.89
CA ASP A 226 5.86 31.77 1.54
C ASP A 226 6.95 32.58 0.82
N GLY A 227 6.75 33.89 0.64
CA GLY A 227 7.70 34.78 0.00
C GLY A 227 7.96 34.50 -1.49
N VAL A 228 6.96 33.88 -2.18
CA VAL A 228 7.07 33.56 -3.60
C VAL A 228 7.07 34.82 -4.46
N LYS A 229 8.05 34.92 -5.36
CA LYS A 229 8.14 36.00 -6.34
C LYS A 229 7.38 35.62 -7.60
N ASP A 230 6.14 36.08 -7.70
CA ASP A 230 5.18 35.68 -8.75
C ASP A 230 5.73 35.83 -10.18
N GLU A 231 6.51 36.88 -10.46
CA GLU A 231 7.10 37.13 -11.77
C GLU A 231 8.14 36.09 -12.19
N THR A 232 8.61 35.29 -11.25
CA THR A 232 9.61 34.24 -11.50
C THR A 232 8.99 32.85 -11.72
N ILE A 233 7.69 32.70 -11.50
CA ILE A 233 6.99 31.41 -11.64
C ILE A 233 7.10 30.92 -13.08
N ARG A 234 7.51 29.67 -13.23
CA ARG A 234 7.50 28.91 -14.50
C ARG A 234 6.81 27.58 -14.27
N ILE A 235 5.84 27.28 -15.10
CA ILE A 235 5.09 26.03 -15.01
C ILE A 235 5.28 25.25 -16.31
N LEU A 236 5.63 23.97 -16.15
CA LEU A 236 5.68 22.97 -17.22
C LEU A 236 4.63 21.91 -16.90
N ALA A 237 3.81 21.57 -17.87
CA ALA A 237 2.88 20.45 -17.76
C ALA A 237 3.48 19.21 -18.45
N GLU A 238 3.21 18.04 -17.88
CA GLU A 238 3.53 16.77 -18.53
C GLU A 238 2.77 16.67 -19.86
N VAL A 239 3.49 16.28 -20.90
CA VAL A 239 2.91 15.95 -22.23
C VAL A 239 2.85 14.44 -22.32
N LYS A 240 1.63 13.89 -22.38
CA LYS A 240 1.36 12.44 -22.54
C LYS A 240 1.23 12.07 -24.00
#